data_1f8355c8140d7cbb03b696edd483d09a
#
_entry.id   1f8355c8140d7cbb03b696edd483d09a
#
_cell.length_a   1.000
_cell.length_b   1.000
_cell.length_c   1.000
_cell.angle_alpha   90.00
_cell.angle_beta   90.00
_cell.angle_gamma   90.00
#
_symmetry.space_group_name_H-M   'P 1'
#
loop_
_entity.id
_entity.type
_entity.pdbx_description
1 polymer ?
#
loop_
_entity_poly.entity_id
_entity_poly.type
_entity_poly.pdbx_seq_one_letter_code
_entity_poly.pdbx_strand_id
1 'polypeptide(L)'
;MQTAILTISTSVAAGRSEDTSGKLLAELAEEAGAEIAVQETVSDDRAAIEDALRRYVEMGAALVFTTGGTGLTPDDVTPEATRAVIERDAPGFAEAMRAESTRIKPLGMLSRGVAGTVKGTLIINFPGNPKAIRELFPVIAPTLQHAVATLRRGPGGRLGADGGHAGH
;
A
#
# COMPACT_ATOMS: atom_id res chain seq x y z
N MET A 1 4.38 -12.75 -4.14
CA MET A 1 3.88 -12.07 -2.93
C MET A 1 2.36 -11.96 -3.03
N GLN A 2 1.64 -12.65 -2.15
CA GLN A 2 0.18 -12.57 -2.09
C GLN A 2 -0.25 -11.15 -1.70
N THR A 3 -1.01 -10.50 -2.56
CA THR A 3 -1.29 -9.07 -2.47
C THR A 3 -2.78 -8.79 -2.58
N ALA A 4 -3.28 -7.91 -1.74
CA ALA A 4 -4.64 -7.37 -1.82
C ALA A 4 -4.61 -5.90 -2.27
N ILE A 5 -5.54 -5.52 -3.12
CA ILE A 5 -5.77 -4.15 -3.59
C ILE A 5 -7.12 -3.69 -3.07
N LEU A 6 -7.14 -2.59 -2.35
CA LEU A 6 -8.36 -1.98 -1.84
C LEU A 6 -8.53 -0.57 -2.42
N THR A 7 -9.57 -0.39 -3.21
CA THR A 7 -9.97 0.93 -3.68
C THR A 7 -10.98 1.53 -2.71
N ILE A 8 -10.70 2.74 -2.24
CA ILE A 8 -11.56 3.48 -1.32
C ILE A 8 -12.16 4.65 -2.08
N SER A 9 -13.41 4.49 -2.47
CA SER A 9 -14.15 5.48 -3.26
C SER A 9 -15.64 5.24 -3.15
N THR A 10 -16.37 6.18 -2.62
CA THR A 10 -17.82 6.11 -2.51
C THR A 10 -18.50 6.05 -3.87
N SER A 11 -18.01 6.79 -4.87
CA SER A 11 -18.58 6.78 -6.22
C SER A 11 -18.35 5.45 -6.96
N VAL A 12 -17.17 4.85 -6.83
CA VAL A 12 -16.87 3.55 -7.40
C VAL A 12 -17.67 2.45 -6.71
N ALA A 13 -17.73 2.46 -5.38
CA ALA A 13 -18.50 1.49 -4.60
C ALA A 13 -19.99 1.52 -4.94
N ALA A 14 -20.53 2.70 -5.27
CA ALA A 14 -21.93 2.87 -5.69
C ALA A 14 -22.16 2.59 -7.19
N GLY A 15 -21.13 2.21 -7.94
CA GLY A 15 -21.23 1.93 -9.38
C GLY A 15 -21.37 3.18 -10.27
N ARG A 16 -21.11 4.38 -9.73
CA ARG A 16 -21.20 5.65 -10.49
C ARG A 16 -19.92 6.00 -11.24
N SER A 17 -18.80 5.38 -10.90
CA SER A 17 -17.50 5.59 -11.54
C SER A 17 -16.78 4.26 -11.74
N GLU A 18 -15.91 4.20 -12.74
CA GLU A 18 -15.05 3.04 -12.96
C GLU A 18 -13.82 3.08 -12.03
N ASP A 19 -13.38 1.92 -11.55
CA ASP A 19 -12.19 1.79 -10.74
C ASP A 19 -10.91 1.74 -11.60
N THR A 20 -10.47 2.89 -12.08
CA THR A 20 -9.24 2.99 -12.87
C THR A 20 -7.99 2.90 -12.01
N SER A 21 -8.04 3.45 -10.80
CA SER A 21 -6.89 3.47 -9.86
C SER A 21 -6.56 2.09 -9.33
N GLY A 22 -7.56 1.33 -8.89
CA GLY A 22 -7.35 -0.02 -8.37
C GLY A 22 -6.83 -0.98 -9.43
N LYS A 23 -7.35 -0.91 -10.66
CA LYS A 23 -6.85 -1.69 -11.80
C LYS A 23 -5.38 -1.38 -12.09
N LEU A 24 -5.03 -0.10 -12.20
CA LEU A 24 -3.66 0.32 -12.44
C LEU A 24 -2.71 -0.16 -11.33
N LEU A 25 -3.13 -0.01 -10.08
CA LEU A 25 -2.31 -0.42 -8.94
C LEU A 25 -2.08 -1.94 -8.95
N ALA A 26 -3.08 -2.72 -9.31
CA ALA A 26 -2.95 -4.17 -9.47
C ALA A 26 -1.95 -4.53 -10.59
N GLU A 27 -2.05 -3.90 -11.76
CA GLU A 27 -1.12 -4.12 -12.88
C GLU A 27 0.33 -3.82 -12.49
N LEU A 28 0.57 -2.66 -11.87
CA LEU A 28 1.91 -2.28 -11.41
C LEU A 28 2.46 -3.22 -10.32
N ALA A 29 1.59 -3.69 -9.43
CA ALA A 29 1.97 -4.65 -8.41
C ALA A 29 2.36 -6.00 -9.04
N GLU A 30 1.61 -6.49 -10.02
CA GLU A 30 1.94 -7.72 -10.75
C GLU A 30 3.29 -7.62 -11.47
N GLU A 31 3.57 -6.49 -12.12
CA GLU A 31 4.87 -6.22 -12.74
C GLU A 31 6.02 -6.26 -11.72
N ALA A 32 5.76 -5.89 -10.47
CA ALA A 32 6.72 -5.96 -9.37
C ALA A 32 6.79 -7.33 -8.68
N GLY A 33 6.11 -8.35 -9.20
CA GLY A 33 6.13 -9.71 -8.68
C GLY A 33 5.04 -10.02 -7.65
N ALA A 34 3.99 -9.21 -7.58
CA ALA A 34 2.82 -9.53 -6.77
C ALA A 34 1.92 -10.56 -7.46
N GLU A 35 1.20 -11.30 -6.66
CA GLU A 35 0.09 -12.16 -7.07
C GLU A 35 -1.17 -11.60 -6.43
N ILE A 36 -2.07 -11.08 -7.23
CA ILE A 36 -3.27 -10.41 -6.73
C ILE A 36 -4.29 -11.44 -6.26
N ALA A 37 -4.41 -11.60 -4.96
CA ALA A 37 -5.36 -12.52 -4.34
C ALA A 37 -6.75 -11.89 -4.17
N VAL A 38 -6.81 -10.58 -3.96
CA VAL A 38 -8.06 -9.83 -3.77
C VAL A 38 -7.94 -8.46 -4.42
N GLN A 39 -8.99 -8.06 -5.11
CA GLN A 39 -9.18 -6.68 -5.58
C GLN A 39 -10.62 -6.28 -5.25
N GLU A 40 -10.78 -5.29 -4.40
CA GLU A 40 -12.06 -4.91 -3.82
C GLU A 40 -12.21 -3.39 -3.76
N THR A 41 -13.43 -2.92 -3.75
CA THR A 41 -13.77 -1.51 -3.55
C THR A 41 -14.71 -1.35 -2.36
N VAL A 42 -14.43 -0.37 -1.51
CA VAL A 42 -15.30 0.04 -0.41
C VAL A 42 -15.56 1.55 -0.47
N SER A 43 -16.63 1.99 0.16
CA SER A 43 -16.92 3.42 0.32
C SER A 43 -15.94 4.09 1.29
N ASP A 44 -15.97 5.44 1.33
CA ASP A 44 -15.23 6.26 2.30
C ASP A 44 -15.86 6.16 3.70
N ASP A 45 -15.90 4.95 4.22
CA ASP A 45 -16.39 4.61 5.56
C ASP A 45 -15.28 3.93 6.35
N ARG A 46 -14.90 4.51 7.48
CA ARG A 46 -13.78 4.04 8.28
C ARG A 46 -13.93 2.58 8.70
N ALA A 47 -15.12 2.18 9.16
CA ALA A 47 -15.37 0.80 9.59
C ALA A 47 -15.23 -0.18 8.42
N ALA A 48 -15.76 0.16 7.24
CA ALA A 48 -15.65 -0.68 6.05
C ALA A 48 -14.19 -0.86 5.62
N ILE A 49 -13.38 0.20 5.67
CA ILE A 49 -11.96 0.15 5.35
C ILE A 49 -11.22 -0.74 6.37
N GLU A 50 -11.43 -0.52 7.68
CA GLU A 50 -10.81 -1.32 8.73
C GLU A 50 -11.15 -2.81 8.60
N ASP A 51 -12.42 -3.13 8.35
CA ASP A 51 -12.87 -4.52 8.18
C ASP A 51 -12.21 -5.20 6.98
N ALA A 52 -12.09 -4.51 5.85
CA ALA A 52 -11.40 -5.02 4.68
C ALA A 52 -9.91 -5.27 4.96
N LEU A 53 -9.22 -4.31 5.56
CA LEU A 53 -7.81 -4.44 5.91
C LEU A 53 -7.57 -5.61 6.88
N ARG A 54 -8.41 -5.77 7.91
CA ARG A 54 -8.31 -6.89 8.86
C ARG A 54 -8.52 -8.23 8.17
N ARG A 55 -9.48 -8.34 7.26
CA ARG A 55 -9.70 -9.56 6.46
C ARG A 55 -8.47 -9.94 5.65
N TYR A 56 -7.82 -8.99 5.01
CA TYR A 56 -6.60 -9.26 4.22
C TYR A 56 -5.45 -9.72 5.10
N VAL A 57 -5.29 -9.12 6.27
CA VAL A 57 -4.29 -9.55 7.26
C VAL A 57 -4.56 -11.00 7.72
N GLU A 58 -5.79 -11.33 8.06
CA GLU A 58 -6.18 -12.69 8.49
C GLU A 58 -6.02 -13.72 7.36
N MET A 59 -6.19 -13.33 6.10
CA MET A 59 -5.89 -14.18 4.94
C MET A 59 -4.38 -14.44 4.74
N GLY A 60 -3.53 -13.73 5.46
CA GLY A 60 -2.08 -13.86 5.32
C GLY A 60 -1.50 -13.12 4.11
N ALA A 61 -2.15 -12.08 3.61
CA ALA A 61 -1.60 -11.23 2.56
C ALA A 61 -0.21 -10.72 2.95
N ALA A 62 0.75 -10.77 2.03
CA ALA A 62 2.08 -10.22 2.24
C ALA A 62 2.07 -8.70 2.11
N LEU A 63 1.32 -8.21 1.12
CA LEU A 63 1.16 -6.80 0.80
C LEU A 63 -0.32 -6.44 0.74
N VAL A 64 -0.65 -5.26 1.22
CA VAL A 64 -1.94 -4.61 1.01
C VAL A 64 -1.67 -3.20 0.49
N PHE A 65 -2.15 -2.90 -0.70
CA PHE A 65 -2.13 -1.55 -1.23
C PHE A 65 -3.54 -0.99 -1.21
N THR A 66 -3.68 0.23 -0.67
CA THR A 66 -4.92 0.99 -0.78
C THR A 66 -4.76 2.15 -1.73
N THR A 67 -5.82 2.57 -2.39
CA THR A 67 -5.85 3.78 -3.21
C THR A 67 -7.11 4.58 -2.89
N GLY A 68 -6.93 5.88 -2.67
CA GLY A 68 -8.01 6.80 -2.32
C GLY A 68 -8.12 7.15 -0.83
N GLY A 69 -8.85 8.18 -0.53
CA GLY A 69 -9.17 8.62 0.83
C GLY A 69 -7.99 9.15 1.65
N THR A 70 -6.95 9.71 1.00
CA THR A 70 -5.71 10.15 1.66
C THR A 70 -5.52 11.67 1.73
N GLY A 71 -6.51 12.45 1.32
CA GLY A 71 -6.44 13.90 1.31
C GLY A 71 -6.88 14.58 2.61
N LEU A 72 -7.28 15.85 2.48
CA LEU A 72 -7.64 16.70 3.61
C LEU A 72 -9.14 16.87 3.83
N THR A 73 -9.97 16.27 2.96
CA THR A 73 -11.43 16.41 3.14
C THR A 73 -11.91 15.59 4.35
N PRO A 74 -13.05 15.95 4.97
CA PRO A 74 -13.60 15.16 6.07
C PRO A 74 -13.93 13.71 5.73
N ASP A 75 -14.16 13.41 4.44
CA ASP A 75 -14.44 12.07 3.95
C ASP A 75 -13.17 11.21 3.75
N ASP A 76 -11.99 11.84 3.75
CA ASP A 76 -10.72 11.15 3.63
C ASP A 76 -10.31 10.55 4.98
N VAL A 77 -10.60 9.27 5.17
CA VAL A 77 -10.38 8.55 6.44
C VAL A 77 -9.48 7.32 6.32
N THR A 78 -8.87 7.10 5.16
CA THR A 78 -7.99 5.96 4.92
C THR A 78 -6.80 5.91 5.88
N PRO A 79 -6.10 7.02 6.18
CA PRO A 79 -4.98 7.00 7.13
C PRO A 79 -5.41 6.57 8.53
N GLU A 80 -6.54 7.07 9.01
CA GLU A 80 -7.08 6.74 10.33
C GLU A 80 -7.48 5.26 10.43
N ALA A 81 -8.16 4.75 9.39
CA ALA A 81 -8.52 3.34 9.32
C ALA A 81 -7.28 2.44 9.27
N THR A 82 -6.27 2.83 8.50
CA THR A 82 -5.02 2.08 8.40
C THR A 82 -4.27 2.08 9.73
N ARG A 83 -4.18 3.21 10.42
CA ARG A 83 -3.54 3.32 11.75
C ARG A 83 -4.22 2.44 12.80
N ALA A 84 -5.53 2.23 12.71
CA ALA A 84 -6.26 1.34 13.61
C ALA A 84 -5.91 -0.14 13.42
N VAL A 85 -5.38 -0.52 12.27
CA VAL A 85 -5.06 -1.91 11.92
C VAL A 85 -3.58 -2.24 12.07
N ILE A 86 -2.68 -1.33 11.71
CA ILE A 86 -1.24 -1.56 11.82
C ILE A 86 -0.79 -1.61 13.28
N GLU A 87 0.23 -2.41 13.56
CA GLU A 87 0.86 -2.50 14.88
C GLU A 87 2.13 -1.66 14.95
N ARG A 88 2.82 -1.49 13.83
CA ARG A 88 4.09 -0.74 13.75
C ARG A 88 4.08 0.14 12.51
N ASP A 89 4.52 1.39 12.67
CA ASP A 89 4.72 2.27 11.54
C ASP A 89 5.92 1.81 10.68
N ALA A 90 5.76 1.95 9.36
CA ALA A 90 6.85 1.83 8.39
C ALA A 90 6.92 3.13 7.56
N PRO A 91 7.33 4.25 8.19
CA PRO A 91 7.11 5.58 7.64
C PRO A 91 7.89 5.86 6.36
N GLY A 92 8.97 5.14 6.11
CA GLY A 92 9.85 5.36 4.95
C GLY A 92 9.12 5.28 3.61
N PHE A 93 8.14 4.40 3.46
CA PHE A 93 7.36 4.29 2.22
C PHE A 93 6.55 5.56 1.95
N ALA A 94 5.79 6.02 2.93
CA ALA A 94 4.98 7.22 2.80
C ALA A 94 5.85 8.49 2.65
N GLU A 95 6.96 8.57 3.37
CA GLU A 95 7.93 9.67 3.26
C GLU A 95 8.53 9.75 1.85
N ALA A 96 9.00 8.64 1.30
CA ALA A 96 9.59 8.59 -0.03
C ALA A 96 8.58 8.96 -1.13
N MET A 97 7.37 8.42 -1.06
CA MET A 97 6.31 8.75 -2.00
C MET A 97 5.90 10.21 -1.91
N ARG A 98 5.73 10.75 -0.71
CA ARG A 98 5.36 12.14 -0.49
C ARG A 98 6.44 13.11 -0.95
N ALA A 99 7.71 12.79 -0.72
CA ALA A 99 8.84 13.57 -1.22
C ALA A 99 8.83 13.65 -2.76
N GLU A 100 8.66 12.52 -3.44
CA GLU A 100 8.56 12.49 -4.90
C GLU A 100 7.34 13.23 -5.42
N SER A 101 6.19 13.02 -4.80
CA SER A 101 4.96 13.73 -5.16
C SER A 101 5.11 15.25 -5.04
N THR A 102 5.73 15.72 -3.96
CA THR A 102 6.00 17.14 -3.71
C THR A 102 7.02 17.70 -4.71
N ARG A 103 8.02 16.90 -5.07
CA ARG A 103 9.00 17.28 -6.11
C ARG A 103 8.31 17.53 -7.45
N ILE A 104 7.34 16.71 -7.82
CA ILE A 104 6.59 16.83 -9.07
C ILE A 104 5.65 18.04 -9.02
N LYS A 105 4.94 18.20 -7.91
CA LYS A 105 4.06 19.36 -7.67
C LYS A 105 3.88 19.63 -6.19
N PRO A 106 3.78 20.91 -5.76
CA PRO A 106 3.64 21.26 -4.34
C PRO A 106 2.43 20.62 -3.64
N LEU A 107 1.33 20.39 -4.36
CA LEU A 107 0.14 19.73 -3.81
C LEU A 107 0.38 18.31 -3.31
N GLY A 108 1.49 17.68 -3.70
CA GLY A 108 1.87 16.37 -3.20
C GLY A 108 2.06 16.31 -1.68
N MET A 109 2.42 17.43 -1.05
CA MET A 109 2.56 17.49 0.41
C MET A 109 1.23 17.36 1.17
N LEU A 110 0.10 17.47 0.52
CA LEU A 110 -1.22 17.35 1.13
C LEU A 110 -1.64 15.89 1.38
N SER A 111 -0.94 14.92 0.80
CA SER A 111 -1.22 13.52 1.07
C SER A 111 -0.93 13.17 2.53
N ARG A 112 -1.88 12.53 3.19
CA ARG A 112 -1.76 12.01 4.55
C ARG A 112 -1.58 10.49 4.60
N GLY A 113 -1.32 9.87 3.46
CA GLY A 113 -1.10 8.43 3.35
C GLY A 113 -0.04 7.92 4.33
N VAL A 114 -0.26 6.73 4.84
CA VAL A 114 0.61 6.06 5.80
C VAL A 114 1.00 4.67 5.31
N ALA A 115 2.00 4.09 5.93
CA ALA A 115 2.37 2.70 5.75
C ALA A 115 2.75 2.09 7.10
N GLY A 116 2.51 0.79 7.24
CA GLY A 116 2.83 0.09 8.46
C GLY A 116 2.71 -1.42 8.31
N THR A 117 3.05 -2.12 9.37
CA THR A 117 3.08 -3.58 9.40
C THR A 117 2.21 -4.15 10.49
N VAL A 118 1.64 -5.31 10.22
CA VAL A 118 0.84 -6.08 11.17
C VAL A 118 0.90 -7.57 10.81
N LYS A 119 1.27 -8.43 11.74
CA LYS A 119 1.28 -9.91 11.56
C LYS A 119 1.94 -10.38 10.25
N GLY A 120 3.06 -9.77 9.86
CA GLY A 120 3.77 -10.14 8.62
C GLY A 120 3.17 -9.56 7.34
N THR A 121 2.19 -8.68 7.44
CA THR A 121 1.59 -7.94 6.32
C THR A 121 2.13 -6.51 6.30
N LEU A 122 2.52 -6.02 5.13
CA LEU A 122 2.84 -4.61 4.88
C LEU A 122 1.65 -3.94 4.21
N ILE A 123 1.15 -2.86 4.81
CA ILE A 123 0.04 -2.06 4.28
C ILE A 123 0.58 -0.70 3.86
N ILE A 124 0.29 -0.27 2.63
CA ILE A 124 0.74 1.02 2.06
C ILE A 124 -0.44 1.74 1.43
N ASN A 125 -0.66 2.99 1.82
CA ASN A 125 -1.68 3.84 1.21
C ASN A 125 -1.13 4.59 -0.01
N PHE A 126 -1.87 4.54 -1.13
CA PHE A 126 -1.63 5.34 -2.33
C PHE A 126 -2.71 6.40 -2.49
N PRO A 127 -2.39 7.53 -3.15
CA PRO A 127 -3.42 8.50 -3.53
C PRO A 127 -4.42 7.89 -4.52
N GLY A 128 -5.60 8.51 -4.63
CA GLY A 128 -6.67 8.03 -5.51
C GLY A 128 -6.51 8.39 -7.00
N ASN A 129 -5.49 9.12 -7.38
CA ASN A 129 -5.27 9.58 -8.75
C ASN A 129 -4.37 8.60 -9.52
N PRO A 130 -4.82 8.03 -10.66
CA PRO A 130 -4.01 7.13 -11.47
C PRO A 130 -2.65 7.69 -11.89
N LYS A 131 -2.60 8.96 -12.26
CA LYS A 131 -1.34 9.62 -12.62
C LYS A 131 -0.35 9.61 -11.46
N ALA A 132 -0.80 9.92 -10.26
CA ALA A 132 0.04 9.89 -9.07
C ALA A 132 0.51 8.45 -8.75
N ILE A 133 -0.33 7.45 -8.94
CA ILE A 133 0.06 6.05 -8.76
C ILE A 133 1.20 5.68 -9.71
N ARG A 134 1.14 6.05 -11.00
CA ARG A 134 2.21 5.82 -11.97
C ARG A 134 3.52 6.50 -11.57
N GLU A 135 3.44 7.68 -11.00
CA GLU A 135 4.61 8.45 -10.56
C GLU A 135 5.24 7.89 -9.28
N LEU A 136 4.43 7.35 -8.36
CA LEU A 136 4.87 6.98 -7.02
C LEU A 136 5.18 5.50 -6.85
N PHE A 137 4.52 4.61 -7.57
CA PHE A 137 4.77 3.17 -7.45
C PHE A 137 6.24 2.80 -7.73
N PRO A 138 6.89 3.35 -8.77
CA PRO A 138 8.31 3.06 -9.05
C PRO A 138 9.26 3.44 -7.91
N VAL A 139 8.87 4.38 -7.03
CA VAL A 139 9.69 4.80 -5.89
C VAL A 139 9.86 3.67 -4.88
N ILE A 140 8.80 2.89 -4.67
CA ILE A 140 8.80 1.83 -3.65
C ILE A 140 8.99 0.43 -4.23
N ALA A 141 8.66 0.22 -5.49
CA ALA A 141 8.70 -1.10 -6.14
C ALA A 141 10.01 -1.88 -5.92
N PRO A 142 11.20 -1.26 -6.04
CA PRO A 142 12.47 -1.97 -5.84
C PRO A 142 12.68 -2.55 -4.45
N THR A 143 11.92 -2.10 -3.46
CA THR A 143 12.10 -2.51 -2.05
C THR A 143 11.13 -3.60 -1.60
N LEU A 144 10.07 -3.85 -2.36
CA LEU A 144 8.93 -4.66 -1.90
C LEU A 144 9.29 -6.11 -1.59
N GLN A 145 10.04 -6.77 -2.46
CA GLN A 145 10.44 -8.17 -2.24
C GLN A 145 11.28 -8.31 -0.97
N HIS A 146 12.24 -7.41 -0.78
CA HIS A 146 13.08 -7.41 0.42
C HIS A 146 12.27 -7.12 1.68
N ALA A 147 11.37 -6.16 1.63
CA ALA A 147 10.50 -5.81 2.75
C ALA A 147 9.65 -7.00 3.20
N VAL A 148 8.99 -7.67 2.26
CA VAL A 148 8.17 -8.86 2.55
C VAL A 148 9.02 -10.01 3.12
N ALA A 149 10.18 -10.28 2.52
CA ALA A 149 11.09 -11.31 3.02
C ALA A 149 11.56 -11.01 4.45
N THR A 150 11.82 -9.73 4.75
CA THR A 150 12.24 -9.28 6.08
C THR A 150 11.13 -9.44 7.12
N LEU A 151 9.91 -9.06 6.77
CA LEU A 151 8.75 -9.16 7.67
C LEU A 151 8.40 -10.61 8.04
N ARG A 152 8.65 -11.54 7.14
CA ARG A 152 8.27 -12.93 7.30
C ARG A 152 9.36 -13.81 7.90
N ARG A 153 10.46 -13.22 8.34
CA ARG A 153 11.44 -13.92 9.16
C ARG A 153 10.89 -14.18 10.54
N GLY A 154 11.09 -15.41 11.01
CA GLY A 154 10.84 -15.73 12.40
C GLY A 154 11.78 -14.95 13.35
N PRO A 155 11.45 -14.89 14.64
CA PRO A 155 12.33 -14.31 15.64
C PRO A 155 13.72 -14.95 15.60
N GLY A 156 14.78 -14.13 15.49
CA GLY A 156 16.16 -14.60 15.40
C GLY A 156 16.61 -15.04 14.01
N GLY A 157 15.75 -14.97 13.00
CA GLY A 157 16.12 -15.26 11.61
C GLY A 157 17.11 -14.21 11.08
N ARG A 158 18.36 -14.64 10.83
CA ARG A 158 19.32 -13.84 10.05
C ARG A 158 19.01 -14.02 8.57
N LEU A 159 19.20 -12.97 7.76
CA LEU A 159 19.37 -13.16 6.32
C LEU A 159 20.50 -14.14 6.13
N GLY A 160 20.26 -15.22 5.42
CA GLY A 160 21.35 -16.00 4.90
C GLY A 160 22.29 -15.03 4.17
N ALA A 161 23.55 -15.03 4.56
CA ALA A 161 24.58 -14.28 3.86
C ALA A 161 24.76 -14.95 2.50
N ASP A 162 23.99 -14.56 1.50
CA ASP A 162 24.37 -14.74 0.11
C ASP A 162 25.43 -13.70 -0.22
N GLY A 163 26.56 -13.85 0.45
CA GLY A 163 27.81 -13.19 0.14
C GLY A 163 28.50 -13.91 -0.98
N GLY A 164 28.05 -13.73 -2.15
CA GLY A 164 28.86 -13.98 -3.34
C GLY A 164 29.84 -12.83 -3.55
N HIS A 165 30.84 -12.69 -2.70
CA HIS A 165 32.08 -12.00 -3.05
C HIS A 165 32.96 -13.02 -3.76
N ALA A 166 32.84 -13.12 -5.05
CA ALA A 166 33.93 -13.62 -5.86
C ALA A 166 34.84 -12.41 -6.10
N GLY A 167 35.95 -12.35 -5.37
CA GLY A 167 37.04 -11.44 -5.65
C GLY A 167 37.76 -11.86 -6.93
N HIS A 168 38.18 -10.90 -7.68
CA HIS A 168 39.52 -10.76 -8.29
C HIS A 168 39.60 -9.38 -8.92
#